data_1d3d4eb9cc19de1b2c4d58a3257b733d
#
_entry.id   1d3d4eb9cc19de1b2c4d58a3257b733d
#
_cell.length_a   1.000
_cell.length_b   1.000
_cell.length_c   1.000
_cell.angle_alpha   90.00
_cell.angle_beta   90.00
_cell.angle_gamma   90.00
#
_symmetry.space_group_name_H-M   'P 1'
#
loop_
_entity.id
_entity.type
_entity.pdbx_description
1 polymer ?
#
loop_
_entity_poly.entity_id
_entity_poly.type
_entity_poly.pdbx_seq_one_letter_code
_entity_poly.pdbx_strand_id
1 'polypeptide(L)'
;NKLNINRFSAVNGKMLKNIDNNKILDTYNTNINSICDKNIKPNITLNLSKGEYGCALSHLNMWELVINKNIDICMIIEDDINPNPSFNNYKTLLKELPKNWDIAYISFLNTGKKIPVSKNIYIPTCGFTTAGYIINLKGAKKLINNLPIEGPIDLFLLSLFRNKKINAYVLDGICNSTNTWGGNDSSIEHSTRDIGKFSNNKKKVIENFSNNKKKVIENF
;
A
#
# COMPACT_ATOMS: atom_id res chain seq x y z
N ASN A 1 -14.61 -21.04 8.89
CA ASN A 1 -15.32 -19.76 9.12
C ASN A 1 -15.25 -18.95 7.83
N LYS A 2 -16.39 -18.70 7.19
CA LYS A 2 -16.47 -17.81 6.02
C LYS A 2 -16.08 -16.40 6.47
N LEU A 3 -15.24 -15.72 5.67
CA LEU A 3 -15.00 -14.29 5.82
C LEU A 3 -16.29 -13.55 5.47
N ASN A 4 -16.68 -12.58 6.26
CA ASN A 4 -17.75 -11.64 5.91
C ASN A 4 -17.12 -10.57 5.00
N ILE A 5 -17.27 -10.74 3.70
CA ILE A 5 -16.70 -9.85 2.70
C ILE A 5 -17.79 -8.90 2.22
N ASN A 6 -17.54 -7.62 2.36
CA ASN A 6 -18.39 -6.56 1.84
C ASN A 6 -17.67 -5.83 0.71
N ARG A 7 -18.31 -5.72 -0.46
CA ARG A 7 -17.77 -4.92 -1.55
C ARG A 7 -17.97 -3.44 -1.27
N PHE A 8 -16.89 -2.68 -1.36
CA PHE A 8 -16.91 -1.23 -1.34
C PHE A 8 -16.61 -0.70 -2.75
N SER A 9 -17.45 0.22 -3.26
CA SER A 9 -17.22 0.84 -4.57
C SER A 9 -16.10 1.86 -4.47
N ALA A 10 -14.98 1.59 -5.15
CA ALA A 10 -13.87 2.51 -5.23
C ALA A 10 -14.28 3.82 -5.93
N VAL A 11 -13.64 4.90 -5.55
CA VAL A 11 -13.85 6.23 -6.15
C VAL A 11 -13.14 6.31 -7.49
N ASN A 12 -13.89 6.55 -8.56
CA ASN A 12 -13.28 6.84 -9.86
C ASN A 12 -12.78 8.29 -9.89
N GLY A 13 -11.47 8.47 -9.70
CA GLY A 13 -10.85 9.80 -9.68
C GLY A 13 -11.04 10.59 -10.97
N LYS A 14 -11.22 9.94 -12.13
CA LYS A 14 -11.49 10.62 -13.42
C LYS A 14 -12.85 11.31 -13.44
N MET A 15 -13.80 10.86 -12.62
CA MET A 15 -15.16 11.42 -12.53
C MET A 15 -15.27 12.58 -11.53
N LEU A 16 -14.23 12.82 -10.72
CA LEU A 16 -14.23 13.87 -9.72
C LEU A 16 -14.08 15.25 -10.39
N LYS A 17 -14.99 16.17 -10.04
CA LYS A 17 -14.98 17.54 -10.53
C LYS A 17 -14.12 18.47 -9.67
N ASN A 18 -14.12 18.25 -8.37
CA ASN A 18 -13.41 19.07 -7.38
C ASN A 18 -12.52 18.21 -6.49
N ILE A 19 -11.40 18.77 -6.09
CA ILE A 19 -10.45 18.19 -5.12
C ILE A 19 -10.66 18.93 -3.78
N ASP A 20 -10.80 18.18 -2.70
CA ASP A 20 -10.84 18.73 -1.35
C ASP A 20 -9.44 18.69 -0.72
N ASN A 21 -8.72 19.79 -0.82
CA ASN A 21 -7.35 19.90 -0.29
C ASN A 21 -7.27 19.81 1.24
N ASN A 22 -8.40 19.90 1.97
CA ASN A 22 -8.40 19.60 3.40
C ASN A 22 -8.27 18.11 3.69
N LYS A 23 -8.62 17.26 2.70
CA LYS A 23 -8.55 15.81 2.81
C LYS A 23 -7.33 15.22 2.09
N ILE A 24 -7.07 15.68 0.86
CA ILE A 24 -6.00 15.14 0.00
C ILE A 24 -5.40 16.32 -0.77
N LEU A 25 -4.08 16.50 -0.67
CA LEU A 25 -3.38 17.54 -1.43
C LEU A 25 -3.29 17.16 -2.91
N ASP A 26 -3.44 18.15 -3.79
CA ASP A 26 -3.31 17.99 -5.23
C ASP A 26 -1.84 17.88 -5.68
N THR A 27 -0.91 18.28 -4.82
CA THR A 27 0.53 18.18 -5.05
C THR A 27 1.24 17.53 -3.87
N TYR A 28 2.41 16.97 -4.11
CA TYR A 28 3.28 16.42 -3.08
C TYR A 28 4.76 16.53 -3.44
N ASN A 29 5.62 16.40 -2.44
CA ASN A 29 7.07 16.46 -2.62
C ASN A 29 7.69 15.06 -2.68
N THR A 30 8.67 14.87 -3.56
CA THR A 30 9.34 13.58 -3.78
C THR A 30 10.30 13.16 -2.66
N ASN A 31 10.39 13.90 -1.57
CA ASN A 31 11.34 13.60 -0.49
C ASN A 31 11.13 12.19 0.09
N ILE A 32 9.88 11.77 0.27
CA ILE A 32 9.62 10.43 0.81
C ILE A 32 9.99 9.32 -0.18
N ASN A 33 9.75 9.55 -1.49
CA ASN A 33 10.12 8.61 -2.54
C ASN A 33 11.63 8.43 -2.61
N SER A 34 12.40 9.53 -2.57
CA SER A 34 13.86 9.53 -2.69
C SER A 34 14.56 8.78 -1.55
N ILE A 35 13.91 8.64 -0.40
CA ILE A 35 14.44 7.82 0.70
C ILE A 35 14.42 6.33 0.34
N CYS A 36 13.39 5.88 -0.38
CA CYS A 36 13.20 4.48 -0.76
C CYS A 36 13.75 4.13 -2.14
N ASP A 37 13.94 5.12 -3.00
CA ASP A 37 14.55 4.96 -4.31
C ASP A 37 15.54 6.10 -4.59
N LYS A 38 16.83 5.79 -4.58
CA LYS A 38 17.93 6.75 -4.81
C LYS A 38 17.95 7.35 -6.23
N ASN A 39 17.20 6.76 -7.18
CA ASN A 39 17.08 7.32 -8.53
C ASN A 39 16.09 8.48 -8.59
N ILE A 40 15.27 8.67 -7.55
CA ILE A 40 14.35 9.79 -7.47
C ILE A 40 15.05 10.95 -6.80
N LYS A 41 15.08 12.08 -7.49
CA LYS A 41 15.61 13.32 -6.92
C LYS A 41 14.66 13.84 -5.82
N PRO A 42 15.18 14.23 -4.65
CA PRO A 42 14.36 14.90 -3.63
C PRO A 42 13.98 16.32 -4.06
N ASN A 43 13.06 16.94 -3.34
CA ASN A 43 12.62 18.33 -3.51
C ASN A 43 11.99 18.66 -4.88
N ILE A 44 11.38 17.67 -5.53
CA ILE A 44 10.57 17.89 -6.72
C ILE A 44 9.10 17.87 -6.29
N THR A 45 8.34 18.90 -6.64
CA THR A 45 6.90 18.92 -6.46
C THR A 45 6.21 18.28 -7.66
N LEU A 46 5.32 17.34 -7.42
CA LEU A 46 4.53 16.63 -8.42
C LEU A 46 3.05 16.84 -8.18
N ASN A 47 2.27 16.86 -9.26
CA ASN A 47 0.82 16.82 -9.18
C ASN A 47 0.38 15.36 -8.92
N LEU A 48 -0.57 15.20 -8.01
CA LEU A 48 -1.25 13.92 -7.82
C LEU A 48 -2.13 13.62 -9.04
N SER A 49 -2.00 12.46 -9.62
CA SER A 49 -2.86 12.05 -10.73
C SER A 49 -4.30 11.81 -10.25
N LYS A 50 -5.27 11.91 -11.16
CA LYS A 50 -6.68 11.62 -10.83
C LYS A 50 -6.88 10.19 -10.32
N GLY A 51 -6.12 9.23 -10.84
CA GLY A 51 -6.16 7.84 -10.37
C GLY A 51 -5.64 7.69 -8.95
N GLU A 52 -4.49 8.30 -8.65
CA GLU A 52 -3.91 8.31 -7.30
C GLU A 52 -4.84 9.02 -6.30
N TYR A 53 -5.48 10.12 -6.73
CA TYR A 53 -6.47 10.82 -5.90
C TYR A 53 -7.68 9.94 -5.60
N GLY A 54 -8.24 9.26 -6.61
CA GLY A 54 -9.36 8.33 -6.43
C GLY A 54 -9.02 7.16 -5.50
N CYS A 55 -7.79 6.61 -5.63
CA CYS A 55 -7.28 5.56 -4.75
C CYS A 55 -7.19 6.08 -3.30
N ALA A 56 -6.55 7.23 -3.08
CA ALA A 56 -6.41 7.84 -1.76
C ALA A 56 -7.78 8.12 -1.12
N LEU A 57 -8.73 8.65 -1.88
CA LEU A 57 -10.09 8.94 -1.40
C LEU A 57 -10.85 7.64 -1.08
N SER A 58 -10.64 6.56 -1.82
CA SER A 58 -11.24 5.25 -1.53
C SER A 58 -10.77 4.72 -0.18
N HIS A 59 -9.47 4.77 0.08
CA HIS A 59 -8.91 4.35 1.37
C HIS A 59 -9.36 5.24 2.52
N LEU A 60 -9.40 6.56 2.30
CA LEU A 60 -9.91 7.52 3.29
C LEU A 60 -11.35 7.18 3.69
N ASN A 61 -12.23 6.94 2.72
CA ASN A 61 -13.62 6.56 2.97
C ASN A 61 -13.72 5.24 3.76
N MET A 62 -12.83 4.29 3.50
CA MET A 62 -12.77 3.04 4.28
C MET A 62 -12.35 3.29 5.73
N TRP A 63 -11.39 4.19 5.99
CA TRP A 63 -11.00 4.54 7.36
C TRP A 63 -12.13 5.27 8.09
N GLU A 64 -12.81 6.20 7.43
CA GLU A 64 -14.01 6.88 7.96
C GLU A 64 -15.10 5.83 8.29
N LEU A 65 -15.31 4.84 7.41
CA LEU A 65 -16.29 3.76 7.65
C LEU A 65 -15.92 2.92 8.90
N VAL A 66 -14.64 2.55 9.05
CA VAL A 66 -14.13 1.81 10.23
C VAL A 66 -14.44 2.58 11.50
N ILE A 67 -14.21 3.90 11.50
CA ILE A 67 -14.46 4.77 12.65
C ILE A 67 -15.96 4.91 12.91
N ASN A 68 -16.75 5.26 11.90
CA ASN A 68 -18.18 5.53 12.02
C ASN A 68 -18.98 4.29 12.45
N LYS A 69 -18.52 3.11 12.04
CA LYS A 69 -19.12 1.82 12.44
C LYS A 69 -18.49 1.20 13.69
N ASN A 70 -17.50 1.87 14.30
CA ASN A 70 -16.74 1.40 15.45
C ASN A 70 -16.22 -0.03 15.27
N ILE A 71 -15.59 -0.31 14.11
CA ILE A 71 -15.06 -1.63 13.76
C ILE A 71 -13.69 -1.80 14.41
N ASP A 72 -13.57 -2.76 15.33
CA ASP A 72 -12.33 -2.99 16.06
C ASP A 72 -11.15 -3.35 15.15
N ILE A 73 -11.38 -4.26 14.18
CA ILE A 73 -10.37 -4.72 13.21
C ILE A 73 -11.06 -4.89 11.85
N CYS A 74 -10.50 -4.27 10.82
CA CYS A 74 -10.97 -4.36 9.45
C CYS A 74 -9.81 -4.80 8.53
N MET A 75 -10.07 -5.75 7.64
CA MET A 75 -9.18 -6.09 6.54
C MET A 75 -9.66 -5.35 5.30
N ILE A 76 -8.79 -4.54 4.71
CA ILE A 76 -9.02 -3.79 3.47
C ILE A 76 -8.20 -4.45 2.37
N ILE A 77 -8.86 -4.77 1.26
CA ILE A 77 -8.29 -5.53 0.15
C ILE A 77 -8.69 -4.86 -1.16
N GLU A 78 -7.73 -4.61 -2.03
CA GLU A 78 -7.96 -4.21 -3.42
C GLU A 78 -8.27 -5.45 -4.28
N ASP A 79 -8.84 -5.27 -5.47
CA ASP A 79 -9.30 -6.35 -6.32
C ASP A 79 -8.17 -7.10 -7.05
N ASP A 80 -6.97 -6.56 -7.02
CA ASP A 80 -5.75 -7.16 -7.60
C ASP A 80 -4.90 -7.95 -6.59
N ILE A 81 -5.37 -8.16 -5.36
CA ILE A 81 -4.66 -8.97 -4.36
C ILE A 81 -4.56 -10.43 -4.82
N ASN A 82 -3.41 -11.05 -4.60
CA ASN A 82 -3.16 -12.46 -4.93
C ASN A 82 -2.86 -13.28 -3.66
N PRO A 83 -3.88 -13.80 -2.96
CA PRO A 83 -3.71 -14.62 -1.77
C PRO A 83 -2.97 -15.92 -2.10
N ASN A 84 -2.06 -16.34 -1.23
CA ASN A 84 -1.43 -17.65 -1.34
C ASN A 84 -2.16 -18.71 -0.47
N PRO A 85 -1.80 -20.01 -0.55
CA PRO A 85 -2.46 -21.06 0.25
C PRO A 85 -2.41 -20.82 1.76
N SER A 86 -1.44 -20.07 2.25
CA SER A 86 -1.29 -19.72 3.67
C SER A 86 -2.06 -18.48 4.09
N PHE A 87 -2.93 -17.92 3.23
CA PHE A 87 -3.70 -16.71 3.53
C PHE A 87 -4.39 -16.76 4.90
N ASN A 88 -4.99 -17.87 5.26
CA ASN A 88 -5.70 -18.03 6.54
C ASN A 88 -4.78 -17.90 7.78
N ASN A 89 -3.47 -17.97 7.62
CA ASN A 89 -2.51 -17.80 8.72
C ASN A 89 -2.49 -16.37 9.27
N TYR A 90 -3.08 -15.39 8.55
CA TYR A 90 -3.18 -14.01 9.05
C TYR A 90 -3.81 -13.94 10.45
N LYS A 91 -4.76 -14.84 10.76
CA LYS A 91 -5.44 -14.88 12.09
C LYS A 91 -4.47 -15.23 13.21
N THR A 92 -3.52 -16.13 12.95
CA THR A 92 -2.48 -16.52 13.89
C THR A 92 -1.46 -15.40 14.04
N LEU A 93 -1.00 -14.84 12.91
CA LEU A 93 -0.01 -13.77 12.91
C LEU A 93 -0.52 -12.49 13.57
N LEU A 94 -1.80 -12.17 13.43
CA LEU A 94 -2.40 -11.03 14.15
C LEU A 94 -2.26 -11.14 15.68
N LYS A 95 -2.29 -12.37 16.24
CA LYS A 95 -2.11 -12.59 17.67
C LYS A 95 -0.67 -12.43 18.13
N GLU A 96 0.29 -12.56 17.21
CA GLU A 96 1.72 -12.39 17.47
C GLU A 96 2.17 -10.93 17.36
N LEU A 97 1.30 -10.03 16.83
CA LEU A 97 1.62 -8.62 16.72
C LEU A 97 1.81 -7.97 18.09
N PRO A 98 2.75 -7.04 18.23
CA PRO A 98 2.84 -6.19 19.43
C PRO A 98 1.52 -5.47 19.70
N LYS A 99 1.13 -5.35 20.98
CA LYS A 99 -0.18 -4.78 21.39
C LYS A 99 -0.46 -3.36 20.85
N ASN A 100 0.59 -2.65 20.46
CA ASN A 100 0.50 -1.26 19.96
C ASN A 100 0.43 -1.15 18.44
N TRP A 101 0.22 -2.27 17.72
CA TRP A 101 0.07 -2.22 16.27
C TRP A 101 -1.11 -1.35 15.82
N ASP A 102 -0.98 -0.71 14.68
CA ASP A 102 -2.02 0.12 14.07
C ASP A 102 -2.42 -0.43 12.69
N ILE A 103 -1.43 -0.84 11.88
CA ILE A 103 -1.62 -1.44 10.54
C ILE A 103 -0.75 -2.70 10.41
N ALA A 104 -1.29 -3.75 9.78
CA ALA A 104 -0.58 -4.95 9.41
C ALA A 104 -0.79 -5.25 7.92
N TYR A 105 0.23 -5.06 7.10
CA TYR A 105 0.17 -5.38 5.68
C TYR A 105 0.15 -6.89 5.47
N ILE A 106 -0.75 -7.36 4.61
CA ILE A 106 -0.82 -8.75 4.15
C ILE A 106 -0.31 -8.89 2.70
N SER A 107 -0.23 -7.76 1.98
CA SER A 107 0.44 -7.63 0.69
C SER A 107 1.31 -6.37 0.76
N PHE A 108 2.63 -6.53 0.59
CA PHE A 108 3.57 -5.42 0.70
C PHE A 108 4.79 -5.64 -0.19
N LEU A 109 5.07 -4.70 -1.08
CA LEU A 109 6.29 -4.71 -1.88
C LEU A 109 7.43 -4.07 -1.07
N ASN A 110 8.18 -4.91 -0.34
CA ASN A 110 9.30 -4.43 0.46
C ASN A 110 10.51 -4.09 -0.44
N THR A 111 11.00 -2.86 -0.33
CA THR A 111 12.21 -2.38 -1.03
C THR A 111 13.33 -2.01 -0.06
N GLY A 112 13.06 -2.04 1.25
CA GLY A 112 14.01 -1.71 2.29
C GLY A 112 14.44 -2.89 3.14
N LYS A 113 15.05 -2.58 4.28
CA LYS A 113 15.41 -3.59 5.27
C LYS A 113 14.15 -4.08 6.00
N LYS A 114 14.10 -5.38 6.27
CA LYS A 114 13.12 -5.99 7.16
C LYS A 114 13.69 -5.98 8.57
N ILE A 115 13.01 -5.36 9.53
CA ILE A 115 13.37 -5.43 10.95
C ILE A 115 12.53 -6.56 11.56
N PRO A 116 13.09 -7.73 11.90
CA PRO A 116 12.31 -8.89 12.32
C PRO A 116 11.65 -8.64 13.68
N VAL A 117 10.41 -9.08 13.81
CA VAL A 117 9.62 -9.11 15.06
C VAL A 117 9.39 -10.57 15.47
N SER A 118 8.99 -11.41 14.53
CA SER A 118 8.91 -12.87 14.67
C SER A 118 9.33 -13.53 13.35
N LYS A 119 9.19 -14.85 13.24
CA LYS A 119 9.56 -15.60 12.01
C LYS A 119 8.88 -15.05 10.75
N ASN A 120 7.60 -14.63 10.89
CA ASN A 120 6.75 -14.23 9.77
C ASN A 120 6.23 -12.78 9.93
N ILE A 121 6.80 -11.99 10.84
CA ILE A 121 6.40 -10.59 11.06
C ILE A 121 7.64 -9.72 11.09
N TYR A 122 7.59 -8.61 10.36
CA TYR A 122 8.66 -7.62 10.39
C TYR A 122 8.10 -6.18 10.33
N ILE A 123 8.92 -5.24 10.79
CA ILE A 123 8.68 -3.81 10.60
C ILE A 123 9.32 -3.42 9.26
N PRO A 124 8.55 -2.83 8.32
CA PRO A 124 9.10 -2.35 7.05
C PRO A 124 9.90 -1.07 7.26
N THR A 125 10.94 -0.86 6.44
CA THR A 125 11.66 0.41 6.41
C THR A 125 11.39 1.21 5.16
N CYS A 126 11.15 0.53 4.03
CA CYS A 126 10.73 1.06 2.75
C CYS A 126 9.90 0.02 2.01
N GLY A 127 8.94 0.49 1.26
CA GLY A 127 8.10 -0.35 0.43
C GLY A 127 6.83 0.36 0.03
N PHE A 128 6.02 -0.31 -0.75
CA PHE A 128 4.88 0.28 -1.44
C PHE A 128 3.71 -0.70 -1.45
N THR A 129 2.60 -0.24 -1.97
CA THR A 129 1.30 -0.88 -2.20
C THR A 129 0.37 -0.88 -0.99
N THR A 130 -0.88 -0.70 -1.30
CA THR A 130 -2.02 -0.77 -0.38
C THR A 130 -2.98 -1.92 -0.76
N ALA A 131 -2.54 -2.81 -1.67
CA ALA A 131 -3.37 -3.91 -2.20
C ALA A 131 -4.03 -4.78 -1.10
N GLY A 132 -3.40 -4.88 0.08
CA GLY A 132 -4.01 -5.58 1.20
C GLY A 132 -3.36 -5.25 2.54
N TYR A 133 -4.18 -4.82 3.50
CA TYR A 133 -3.75 -4.58 4.87
C TYR A 133 -4.90 -4.74 5.87
N ILE A 134 -4.54 -4.95 7.11
CA ILE A 134 -5.45 -5.02 8.25
C ILE A 134 -5.20 -3.78 9.11
N ILE A 135 -6.27 -3.11 9.50
CA ILE A 135 -6.22 -1.91 10.34
C ILE A 135 -7.10 -2.09 11.57
N ASN A 136 -6.65 -1.61 12.71
CA ASN A 136 -7.51 -1.52 13.87
C ASN A 136 -8.14 -0.13 14.00
N LEU A 137 -9.17 0.00 14.84
CA LEU A 137 -9.89 1.26 15.05
C LEU A 137 -8.96 2.41 15.48
N LYS A 138 -7.96 2.12 16.32
CA LYS A 138 -6.98 3.12 16.75
C LYS A 138 -6.11 3.59 15.58
N GLY A 139 -5.68 2.66 14.72
CA GLY A 139 -4.93 2.96 13.50
C GLY A 139 -5.74 3.86 12.56
N ALA A 140 -7.02 3.52 12.29
CA ALA A 140 -7.89 4.33 11.47
C ALA A 140 -8.03 5.78 12.01
N LYS A 141 -8.24 5.93 13.32
CA LYS A 141 -8.29 7.26 13.98
C LYS A 141 -6.98 8.02 13.82
N LYS A 142 -5.81 7.35 13.94
CA LYS A 142 -4.51 8.00 13.73
C LYS A 142 -4.34 8.47 12.30
N LEU A 143 -4.78 7.69 11.30
CA LEU A 143 -4.70 8.09 9.89
C LEU A 143 -5.52 9.35 9.63
N ILE A 144 -6.78 9.39 10.09
CA ILE A 144 -7.65 10.57 9.96
C ILE A 144 -7.06 11.80 10.66
N ASN A 145 -6.43 11.62 11.82
CA ASN A 145 -5.80 12.73 12.55
C ASN A 145 -4.51 13.26 11.90
N ASN A 146 -4.01 12.60 10.86
CA ASN A 146 -2.84 13.05 10.10
C ASN A 146 -3.19 13.56 8.68
N LEU A 147 -4.46 13.87 8.42
CA LEU A 147 -4.86 14.53 7.17
C LEU A 147 -4.26 15.96 7.09
N PRO A 148 -4.09 16.50 5.88
CA PRO A 148 -4.44 15.90 4.58
C PRO A 148 -3.48 14.80 4.14
N ILE A 149 -3.95 13.89 3.25
CA ILE A 149 -3.10 12.93 2.56
C ILE A 149 -2.19 13.69 1.60
N GLU A 150 -0.88 13.52 1.75
CA GLU A 150 0.14 14.08 0.88
C GLU A 150 0.71 12.97 -0.01
N GLY A 151 0.49 13.06 -1.30
CA GLY A 151 0.98 12.11 -2.30
C GLY A 151 0.13 10.85 -2.47
N PRO A 152 0.61 9.87 -3.26
CA PRO A 152 0.01 8.55 -3.37
C PRO A 152 -0.19 7.91 -2.00
N ILE A 153 -1.27 7.16 -1.85
CA ILE A 153 -1.70 6.64 -0.53
C ILE A 153 -0.65 5.75 0.14
N ASP A 154 0.09 4.97 -0.62
CA ASP A 154 1.18 4.13 -0.12
C ASP A 154 2.36 4.97 0.41
N LEU A 155 2.67 6.09 -0.24
CA LEU A 155 3.68 7.05 0.22
C LEU A 155 3.24 7.80 1.47
N PHE A 156 1.97 8.17 1.56
CA PHE A 156 1.42 8.76 2.78
C PHE A 156 1.57 7.81 3.97
N LEU A 157 1.16 6.55 3.81
CA LEU A 157 1.32 5.54 4.86
C LEU A 157 2.80 5.30 5.20
N LEU A 158 3.68 5.25 4.18
CA LEU A 158 5.13 5.15 4.36
C LEU A 158 5.67 6.30 5.20
N SER A 159 5.25 7.54 4.90
CA SER A 159 5.61 8.73 5.65
C SER A 159 5.21 8.60 7.12
N LEU A 160 3.97 8.18 7.40
CA LEU A 160 3.46 8.07 8.76
C LEU A 160 4.21 7.03 9.59
N PHE A 161 4.50 5.84 9.05
CA PHE A 161 5.20 4.84 9.84
C PHE A 161 6.69 5.18 10.03
N ARG A 162 7.36 5.79 9.03
CA ARG A 162 8.73 6.27 9.18
C ARG A 162 8.85 7.37 10.24
N ASN A 163 7.89 8.27 10.30
CA ASN A 163 7.81 9.33 11.28
C ASN A 163 7.23 8.87 12.65
N LYS A 164 7.05 7.55 12.83
CA LYS A 164 6.52 6.94 14.06
C LYS A 164 5.14 7.47 14.49
N LYS A 165 4.35 7.97 13.52
CA LYS A 165 2.96 8.39 13.74
C LYS A 165 2.03 7.18 13.85
N ILE A 166 2.34 6.10 13.12
CA ILE A 166 1.66 4.81 13.19
C ILE A 166 2.69 3.69 13.37
N ASN A 167 2.24 2.57 13.96
CA ASN A 167 3.00 1.34 14.08
C ASN A 167 2.54 0.37 12.99
N ALA A 168 3.37 0.22 11.96
CA ALA A 168 3.10 -0.64 10.83
C ALA A 168 3.96 -1.90 10.86
N TYR A 169 3.35 -3.03 10.52
CA TYR A 169 3.97 -4.35 10.43
C TYR A 169 3.62 -5.00 9.11
N VAL A 170 4.41 -5.98 8.69
CA VAL A 170 4.12 -6.83 7.53
C VAL A 170 3.98 -8.27 8.01
N LEU A 171 2.87 -8.91 7.65
CA LEU A 171 2.65 -10.34 7.82
C LEU A 171 3.20 -11.04 6.56
N ASP A 172 4.42 -11.57 6.66
CA ASP A 172 5.12 -12.17 5.52
C ASP A 172 4.50 -13.51 5.11
N GLY A 173 4.47 -13.77 3.82
CA GLY A 173 3.99 -15.04 3.27
C GLY A 173 2.46 -15.23 3.26
N ILE A 174 1.66 -14.17 3.44
CA ILE A 174 0.19 -14.24 3.40
C ILE A 174 -0.35 -14.07 1.98
N CYS A 175 0.20 -13.11 1.24
CA CYS A 175 -0.11 -12.89 -0.16
C CYS A 175 1.17 -12.84 -0.97
N ASN A 176 1.10 -13.27 -2.22
CA ASN A 176 2.15 -12.99 -3.16
C ASN A 176 2.14 -11.48 -3.44
N SER A 177 3.32 -10.87 -3.49
CA SER A 177 3.41 -9.50 -3.99
C SER A 177 2.83 -9.50 -5.40
N THR A 178 1.77 -8.74 -5.61
CA THR A 178 1.22 -8.58 -6.95
C THR A 178 2.29 -7.90 -7.79
N ASN A 179 2.71 -8.56 -8.87
CA ASN A 179 3.69 -8.02 -9.81
C ASN A 179 3.11 -6.88 -10.67
N THR A 180 1.98 -6.32 -10.28
CA THR A 180 1.22 -5.30 -10.99
C THR A 180 1.77 -3.88 -10.80
N TRP A 181 3.02 -3.75 -10.44
CA TRP A 181 3.71 -2.47 -10.54
C TRP A 181 3.88 -2.08 -12.01
N GLY A 182 2.87 -1.37 -12.54
CA GLY A 182 2.92 -0.79 -13.88
C GLY A 182 2.83 -1.81 -15.01
N GLY A 183 2.22 -2.96 -14.79
CA GLY A 183 1.68 -3.79 -15.85
C GLY A 183 0.58 -3.03 -16.60
N ASN A 184 0.27 -3.45 -17.82
CA ASN A 184 -0.75 -2.83 -18.66
C ASN A 184 -2.17 -2.84 -18.04
N ASP A 185 -2.35 -3.52 -16.90
CA ASP A 185 -3.63 -3.71 -16.21
C ASP A 185 -3.88 -2.72 -15.07
N SER A 186 -2.90 -1.87 -14.69
CA SER A 186 -3.15 -0.82 -13.71
C SER A 186 -3.99 0.29 -14.33
N SER A 187 -5.20 0.49 -13.82
CA SER A 187 -6.05 1.62 -14.21
C SER A 187 -5.56 2.98 -13.67
N ILE A 188 -4.52 2.97 -12.84
CA ILE A 188 -3.97 4.16 -12.20
C ILE A 188 -2.80 4.69 -13.03
N GLU A 189 -2.92 5.93 -13.50
CA GLU A 189 -1.81 6.71 -14.03
C GLU A 189 -0.98 7.23 -12.85
N HIS A 190 0.29 6.87 -12.80
CA HIS A 190 1.18 7.33 -11.75
C HIS A 190 1.82 8.67 -12.13
N SER A 191 1.76 9.64 -11.22
CA SER A 191 2.37 10.97 -11.35
C SER A 191 3.89 10.93 -11.56
N THR A 192 4.54 9.83 -11.17
CA THR A 192 5.99 9.63 -11.32
C THR A 192 6.42 9.13 -12.70
N ARG A 193 5.50 8.84 -13.64
CA ARG A 193 5.86 8.35 -14.98
C ARG A 193 6.73 9.32 -15.77
N ASP A 194 6.55 10.61 -15.56
CA ASP A 194 7.29 11.67 -16.26
C ASP A 194 8.70 11.93 -15.68
N ILE A 195 9.04 11.38 -14.52
CA ILE A 195 10.37 11.55 -13.92
C ILE A 195 11.42 10.63 -14.59
N GLY A 196 11.12 10.01 -15.69
CA GLY A 196 12.04 9.45 -16.69
C GLY A 196 13.03 8.36 -16.24
N LYS A 197 13.02 7.87 -14.99
CA LYS A 197 13.99 6.87 -14.51
C LYS A 197 13.44 5.72 -13.64
N PHE A 198 12.16 5.70 -13.32
CA PHE A 198 11.54 4.51 -12.69
C PHE A 198 11.56 3.29 -13.62
N SER A 199 11.74 3.50 -14.94
CA SER A 199 11.55 2.47 -15.95
C SER A 199 12.66 1.40 -15.99
N ASN A 200 13.91 1.75 -15.72
CA ASN A 200 15.02 0.83 -15.96
C ASN A 200 15.19 -0.26 -14.88
N ASN A 201 14.93 0.05 -13.62
CA ASN A 201 14.95 -0.98 -12.56
C ASN A 201 13.69 -1.87 -12.59
N LYS A 202 12.54 -1.33 -13.03
CA LYS A 202 11.32 -2.11 -13.25
C LYS A 202 11.48 -3.14 -14.38
N LYS A 203 12.08 -2.76 -15.51
CA LYS A 203 12.35 -3.71 -16.60
C LYS A 203 13.20 -4.89 -16.10
N LYS A 204 14.27 -4.61 -15.36
CA LYS A 204 15.16 -5.67 -14.85
C LYS A 204 14.48 -6.61 -13.84
N VAL A 205 13.61 -6.09 -12.97
CA VAL A 205 12.84 -6.91 -12.03
C VAL A 205 11.77 -7.72 -12.79
N ILE A 206 11.05 -7.10 -13.73
CA ILE A 206 10.03 -7.79 -14.55
C ILE A 206 10.67 -8.83 -15.48
N GLU A 207 11.80 -8.55 -16.12
CA GLU A 207 12.53 -9.51 -16.94
C GLU A 207 13.04 -10.71 -16.14
N ASN A 208 13.56 -10.50 -14.93
CA ASN A 208 13.98 -11.59 -14.05
C ASN A 208 12.79 -12.46 -13.59
N PHE A 209 11.62 -11.88 -13.33
CA PHE A 209 10.42 -12.64 -12.97
C PHE A 209 9.78 -13.35 -14.17
N SER A 210 9.77 -12.73 -15.36
CA SER A 210 9.29 -13.37 -16.59
C SER A 210 10.17 -14.55 -17.00
N ASN A 211 11.48 -14.44 -16.85
CA ASN A 211 12.42 -15.52 -17.14
C ASN A 211 12.31 -16.67 -16.13
N ASN A 212 12.03 -16.39 -14.85
CA ASN A 212 11.75 -17.43 -13.86
C ASN A 212 10.39 -18.14 -14.10
N LYS A 213 9.36 -17.44 -14.56
CA LYS A 213 8.09 -18.09 -14.96
C LYS A 213 8.26 -19.02 -16.16
N LYS A 214 9.03 -18.61 -17.18
CA LYS A 214 9.33 -19.50 -18.32
C LYS A 214 10.05 -20.78 -17.87
N LYS A 215 11.03 -20.68 -16.97
CA LYS A 215 11.72 -21.86 -16.43
C LYS A 215 10.84 -22.82 -15.62
N VAL A 216 9.78 -22.32 -14.98
CA VAL A 216 8.83 -23.14 -14.22
C VAL A 216 7.81 -23.83 -15.14
N ILE A 217 7.47 -23.23 -16.30
CA ILE A 217 6.53 -23.80 -17.27
C ILE A 217 7.22 -24.85 -18.18
N GLU A 218 8.54 -24.77 -18.37
CA GLU A 218 9.29 -25.75 -19.19
C GLU A 218 9.63 -27.07 -18.45
N ASN A 219 9.30 -27.19 -17.15
CA ASN A 219 9.55 -28.36 -16.31
C ASN A 219 8.26 -29.09 -15.83
N PHE A 220 7.13 -28.91 -16.54
CA PHE A 220 5.91 -29.67 -16.34
C PHE A 220 5.42 -30.30 -17.64
#